data_841448e3479433eae40fb10e5798e62d
#
_entry.id   841448e3479433eae40fb10e5798e62d
#
_cell.length_a   1.000
_cell.length_b   1.000
_cell.length_c   1.000
_cell.angle_alpha   90.00
_cell.angle_beta   90.00
_cell.angle_gamma   90.00
#
_symmetry.space_group_name_H-M   'P 1'
#
loop_
_entity.id
_entity.type
_entity.pdbx_description
1 polymer ?
#
loop_
_entity_poly.entity_id
_entity_poly.type
_entity_poly.pdbx_seq_one_letter_code
_entity_poly.pdbx_strand_id
1 'polypeptide(L)'
;MIGQVEFYEKAGFQNILSERCYEYLVEKETIGVKTQKPMGMLLRFLRMCLANGEPLDHASKSAVECWNEKGINETPRNHYYRATEIRRFMQYLEKAGIDAYVDRDIRRVQSSFVPYIFSHSEIVRLFAAADGLPYTPISPQRVYVMSLLFRMLYGCGLRISEALNLVMADVDLDQGILYIRNSKFGKERLVPMSESLTFRCSRYVSNVGKHRKDETAFFQTPYGEHYAPGTIHYAWRQTLYCAGISYGGKGKGPRIHDLRHTFAVHCLQKWVEAGEDLNAKLPYLSAYMGHAGLSSTQQYLRLTAEAFPHIVSAMEHNFDVFPGKGVEL
;
A
#
# COMPACT_ATOMS: atom_id res chain seq x y z
N MET A 1 21.14 -5.41 -0.05
CA MET A 1 21.67 -4.51 -1.10
C MET A 1 22.40 -5.31 -2.16
N ILE A 2 22.46 -4.85 -3.40
CA ILE A 2 23.35 -5.45 -4.41
C ILE A 2 24.81 -5.14 -4.08
N GLY A 3 25.73 -6.01 -4.50
CA GLY A 3 27.16 -5.75 -4.37
C GLY A 3 27.59 -4.54 -5.21
N GLN A 4 28.73 -3.94 -4.86
CA GLN A 4 29.26 -2.76 -5.55
C GLN A 4 29.52 -3.02 -7.04
N VAL A 5 30.10 -4.17 -7.37
CA VAL A 5 30.37 -4.57 -8.76
C VAL A 5 29.07 -4.69 -9.57
N GLU A 6 28.06 -5.39 -9.03
CA GLU A 6 26.74 -5.52 -9.67
C GLU A 6 26.06 -4.17 -9.87
N PHE A 7 26.27 -3.23 -8.94
CA PHE A 7 25.73 -1.87 -9.08
C PHE A 7 26.35 -1.14 -10.28
N TYR A 8 27.68 -1.20 -10.44
CA TYR A 8 28.37 -0.55 -11.56
C TYR A 8 28.03 -1.21 -12.90
N GLU A 9 27.90 -2.53 -12.94
CA GLU A 9 27.39 -3.23 -14.14
C GLU A 9 26.00 -2.74 -14.52
N LYS A 10 25.11 -2.58 -13.55
CA LYS A 10 23.77 -2.02 -13.79
C LYS A 10 23.77 -0.55 -14.15
N ALA A 11 24.72 0.23 -13.66
CA ALA A 11 24.90 1.65 -14.05
C ALA A 11 25.39 1.76 -15.49
N GLY A 12 26.23 0.79 -15.94
CA GLY A 12 26.88 0.79 -17.25
C GLY A 12 28.25 1.48 -17.28
N PHE A 13 28.70 2.01 -16.14
CA PHE A 13 29.98 2.69 -15.99
C PHE A 13 30.39 2.83 -14.52
N GLN A 14 31.67 3.09 -14.29
CA GLN A 14 32.22 3.45 -12.98
C GLN A 14 32.92 4.80 -13.07
N ASN A 15 32.49 5.75 -12.26
CA ASN A 15 33.05 7.08 -12.14
C ASN A 15 32.63 7.72 -10.80
N ILE A 16 33.08 8.95 -10.55
CA ILE A 16 32.80 9.68 -9.29
C ILE A 16 31.29 9.70 -8.98
N LEU A 17 30.45 10.04 -9.94
CA LEU A 17 29.01 10.17 -9.72
C LEU A 17 28.34 8.83 -9.38
N SER A 18 28.74 7.72 -10.04
CA SER A 18 28.25 6.37 -9.75
C SER A 18 28.77 5.84 -8.41
N GLU A 19 30.02 6.14 -8.05
CA GLU A 19 30.59 5.78 -6.76
C GLU A 19 29.85 6.44 -5.60
N ARG A 20 29.61 7.75 -5.69
CA ARG A 20 28.82 8.50 -4.72
C ARG A 20 27.36 8.05 -4.65
N CYS A 21 26.79 7.64 -5.76
CA CYS A 21 25.46 7.08 -5.80
C CYS A 21 25.38 5.76 -5.01
N TYR A 22 26.38 4.89 -5.16
CA TYR A 22 26.46 3.65 -4.39
C TYR A 22 26.62 3.94 -2.89
N GLU A 23 27.52 4.82 -2.49
CA GLU A 23 27.74 5.22 -1.10
C GLU A 23 26.46 5.79 -0.45
N TYR A 24 25.75 6.66 -1.17
CA TYR A 24 24.46 7.21 -0.73
C TYR A 24 23.42 6.11 -0.46
N LEU A 25 23.38 5.08 -1.30
CA LEU A 25 22.47 3.95 -1.09
C LEU A 25 22.89 3.10 0.12
N VAL A 26 24.19 2.91 0.32
CA VAL A 26 24.74 2.22 1.50
C VAL A 26 24.37 2.95 2.77
N GLU A 27 24.59 4.27 2.82
CA GLU A 27 24.23 5.11 3.98
C GLU A 27 22.75 5.01 4.31
N LYS A 28 21.87 5.11 3.28
CA LYS A 28 20.42 4.94 3.47
C LYS A 28 20.06 3.57 4.04
N GLU A 29 20.70 2.51 3.62
CA GLU A 29 20.40 1.16 4.09
C GLU A 29 20.87 0.97 5.54
N THR A 30 22.01 1.55 5.91
CA THR A 30 22.54 1.54 7.28
C THR A 30 21.55 2.15 8.28
N ILE A 31 20.82 3.18 7.87
CA ILE A 31 19.76 3.79 8.70
C ILE A 31 18.38 3.13 8.52
N GLY A 32 18.32 1.93 7.92
CA GLY A 32 17.10 1.14 7.79
C GLY A 32 16.14 1.55 6.67
N VAL A 33 16.56 2.40 5.74
CA VAL A 33 15.74 2.81 4.59
C VAL A 33 15.84 1.78 3.47
N LYS A 34 14.68 1.30 2.96
CA LYS A 34 14.64 0.38 1.80
C LYS A 34 15.15 1.07 0.55
N THR A 35 16.20 0.52 -0.06
CA THR A 35 16.94 1.16 -1.16
C THR A 35 16.55 0.73 -2.57
N GLN A 36 15.75 -0.35 -2.76
CA GLN A 36 15.42 -0.87 -4.10
C GLN A 36 14.79 0.17 -5.04
N LYS A 37 13.83 0.99 -4.54
CA LYS A 37 13.18 2.02 -5.35
C LYS A 37 14.11 3.21 -5.63
N PRO A 38 14.78 3.81 -4.61
CA PRO A 38 15.83 4.80 -4.82
C PRO A 38 16.88 4.36 -5.83
N MET A 39 17.43 3.16 -5.66
CA MET A 39 18.42 2.58 -6.57
C MET A 39 17.95 2.56 -8.03
N GLY A 40 16.71 2.06 -8.27
CA GLY A 40 16.17 2.04 -9.63
C GLY A 40 15.98 3.45 -10.24
N MET A 41 15.73 4.47 -9.44
CA MET A 41 15.64 5.86 -9.90
C MET A 41 17.03 6.42 -10.21
N LEU A 42 17.98 6.23 -9.30
CA LEU A 42 19.36 6.69 -9.45
C LEU A 42 20.07 6.04 -10.64
N LEU A 43 19.92 4.73 -10.83
CA LEU A 43 20.46 4.05 -12.00
C LEU A 43 19.90 4.60 -13.33
N ARG A 44 18.60 4.95 -13.36
CA ARG A 44 18.02 5.58 -14.55
C ARG A 44 18.55 6.99 -14.76
N PHE A 45 18.73 7.77 -13.70
CA PHE A 45 19.35 9.10 -13.77
C PHE A 45 20.78 9.01 -14.30
N LEU A 46 21.62 8.14 -13.76
CA LEU A 46 22.99 7.92 -14.21
C LEU A 46 23.06 7.55 -15.69
N ARG A 47 22.20 6.61 -16.13
CA ARG A 47 22.13 6.20 -17.55
C ARG A 47 21.67 7.34 -18.46
N MET A 48 20.76 8.19 -18.00
CA MET A 48 20.32 9.36 -18.73
C MET A 48 21.49 10.37 -18.87
N CYS A 49 22.25 10.63 -17.81
CA CYS A 49 23.44 11.49 -17.87
C CYS A 49 24.43 10.95 -18.90
N LEU A 50 24.74 9.66 -18.88
CA LEU A 50 25.64 9.02 -19.84
C LEU A 50 25.12 9.16 -21.28
N ALA A 51 23.84 8.86 -21.51
CA ALA A 51 23.23 8.92 -22.85
C ALA A 51 23.19 10.33 -23.44
N ASN A 52 23.06 11.34 -22.58
CA ASN A 52 23.03 12.76 -22.99
C ASN A 52 24.41 13.42 -23.05
N GLY A 53 25.49 12.69 -22.76
CA GLY A 53 26.86 13.26 -22.73
C GLY A 53 27.09 14.25 -21.61
N GLU A 54 26.31 14.15 -20.52
CA GLU A 54 26.47 15.00 -19.34
C GLU A 54 27.76 14.65 -18.57
N PRO A 55 28.34 15.60 -17.84
CA PRO A 55 29.48 15.32 -16.96
C PRO A 55 29.13 14.19 -15.98
N LEU A 56 30.13 13.37 -15.67
CA LEU A 56 29.95 12.20 -14.78
C LEU A 56 30.81 12.31 -13.50
N ASP A 57 31.47 13.45 -13.30
CA ASP A 57 32.24 13.82 -12.12
C ASP A 57 31.46 14.76 -11.18
N HIS A 58 30.43 15.42 -11.68
CA HIS A 58 29.53 16.31 -10.95
C HIS A 58 28.10 16.21 -11.52
N ALA A 59 27.12 16.84 -10.86
CA ALA A 59 25.74 16.84 -11.32
C ALA A 59 25.34 18.21 -11.87
N SER A 60 25.37 18.34 -13.20
CA SER A 60 25.05 19.58 -13.89
C SER A 60 23.59 20.01 -13.70
N LYS A 61 23.34 21.32 -13.90
CA LYS A 61 21.98 21.86 -13.92
C LYS A 61 21.15 21.24 -15.04
N SER A 62 21.73 21.11 -16.23
CA SER A 62 21.06 20.50 -17.40
C SER A 62 20.60 19.07 -17.14
N ALA A 63 21.44 18.26 -16.49
CA ALA A 63 21.08 16.88 -16.14
C ALA A 63 19.89 16.82 -15.17
N VAL A 64 19.88 17.68 -14.15
CA VAL A 64 18.79 17.70 -13.16
C VAL A 64 17.50 18.26 -13.77
N GLU A 65 17.57 19.29 -14.57
CA GLU A 65 16.40 19.86 -15.26
C GLU A 65 15.81 18.86 -16.26
N CYS A 66 16.64 18.22 -17.09
CA CYS A 66 16.21 17.15 -18.01
C CYS A 66 15.53 15.98 -17.24
N TRP A 67 16.13 15.57 -16.11
CA TRP A 67 15.48 14.56 -15.25
C TRP A 67 14.14 15.04 -14.72
N ASN A 68 14.01 16.30 -14.34
CA ASN A 68 12.80 16.86 -13.76
C ASN A 68 11.72 17.19 -14.79
N GLU A 69 11.97 17.06 -16.09
CA GLU A 69 10.93 17.15 -17.10
C GLU A 69 9.89 16.06 -16.89
N LYS A 70 8.60 16.47 -16.85
CA LYS A 70 7.50 15.53 -16.64
C LYS A 70 7.24 14.69 -17.89
N GLY A 71 7.32 13.36 -17.75
CA GLY A 71 6.98 12.44 -18.83
C GLY A 71 5.49 12.52 -19.23
N ILE A 72 5.19 12.30 -20.52
CA ILE A 72 3.83 12.39 -21.11
C ILE A 72 2.80 11.57 -20.34
N ASN A 73 3.15 10.36 -19.93
CA ASN A 73 2.27 9.43 -19.20
C ASN A 73 2.57 9.37 -17.70
N GLU A 74 3.37 10.29 -17.17
CA GLU A 74 3.76 10.33 -15.79
C GLU A 74 2.72 11.04 -14.92
N THR A 75 2.29 10.37 -13.81
CA THR A 75 1.41 11.03 -12.86
C THR A 75 2.16 12.12 -12.08
N PRO A 76 1.49 13.23 -11.68
CA PRO A 76 2.14 14.29 -10.89
C PRO A 76 2.81 13.76 -9.62
N ARG A 77 2.24 12.74 -9.01
CA ARG A 77 2.78 12.09 -7.81
C ARG A 77 4.08 11.33 -8.09
N ASN A 78 4.14 10.56 -9.19
CA ASN A 78 5.35 9.84 -9.57
C ASN A 78 6.47 10.81 -9.95
N HIS A 79 6.12 11.86 -10.70
CA HIS A 79 7.04 12.94 -11.01
C HIS A 79 7.64 13.56 -9.74
N TYR A 80 6.80 13.96 -8.79
CA TYR A 80 7.23 14.49 -7.50
C TYR A 80 8.18 13.54 -6.75
N TYR A 81 7.87 12.25 -6.68
CA TYR A 81 8.74 11.27 -6.02
C TYR A 81 10.08 11.12 -6.73
N ARG A 82 10.08 11.05 -8.05
CA ARG A 82 11.28 10.91 -8.87
C ARG A 82 12.18 12.13 -8.73
N ALA A 83 11.64 13.34 -8.84
CA ALA A 83 12.37 14.58 -8.67
C ALA A 83 12.90 14.76 -7.23
N THR A 84 12.08 14.43 -6.22
CA THR A 84 12.49 14.51 -4.81
C THR A 84 13.62 13.56 -4.47
N GLU A 85 13.67 12.35 -5.05
CA GLU A 85 14.75 11.40 -4.78
C GLU A 85 16.07 11.90 -5.35
N ILE A 86 16.07 12.44 -6.57
CA ILE A 86 17.28 13.05 -7.15
C ILE A 86 17.69 14.29 -6.39
N ARG A 87 16.77 15.16 -5.98
CA ARG A 87 17.11 16.29 -5.11
C ARG A 87 17.84 15.87 -3.84
N ARG A 88 17.40 14.79 -3.18
CA ARG A 88 18.07 14.25 -1.98
C ARG A 88 19.48 13.75 -2.30
N PHE A 89 19.67 13.15 -3.45
CA PHE A 89 20.99 12.74 -3.89
C PHE A 89 21.88 13.96 -4.21
N MET A 90 21.36 14.98 -4.87
CA MET A 90 22.10 16.23 -5.09
C MET A 90 22.52 16.90 -3.78
N GLN A 91 21.64 16.96 -2.79
CA GLN A 91 21.96 17.45 -1.45
C GLN A 91 23.04 16.62 -0.75
N TYR A 92 23.09 15.32 -1.00
CA TYR A 92 24.15 14.44 -0.50
C TYR A 92 25.48 14.77 -1.18
N LEU A 93 25.51 14.96 -2.50
CA LEU A 93 26.71 15.36 -3.25
C LEU A 93 27.24 16.72 -2.77
N GLU A 94 26.38 17.72 -2.61
CA GLU A 94 26.73 19.05 -2.08
C GLU A 94 27.43 18.93 -0.70
N LYS A 95 26.89 18.11 0.20
CA LYS A 95 27.51 17.83 1.52
C LYS A 95 28.83 17.09 1.41
N ALA A 96 29.01 16.25 0.40
CA ALA A 96 30.25 15.53 0.14
C ALA A 96 31.31 16.40 -0.58
N GLY A 97 31.04 17.70 -0.82
CA GLY A 97 31.94 18.63 -1.49
C GLY A 97 32.00 18.46 -3.01
N ILE A 98 31.02 17.77 -3.60
CA ILE A 98 30.90 17.60 -5.05
C ILE A 98 29.92 18.64 -5.58
N ASP A 99 30.29 19.32 -6.66
CA ASP A 99 29.42 20.28 -7.31
C ASP A 99 28.16 19.59 -7.84
N ALA A 100 27.00 20.08 -7.40
CA ALA A 100 25.72 19.51 -7.76
C ALA A 100 24.61 20.56 -7.73
N TYR A 101 23.87 20.64 -8.82
CA TYR A 101 22.70 21.52 -8.86
C TYR A 101 21.54 20.93 -8.05
N VAL A 102 21.10 21.64 -7.02
CA VAL A 102 19.96 21.27 -6.17
C VAL A 102 18.71 22.05 -6.60
N ASP A 103 17.78 21.38 -7.28
CA ASP A 103 16.48 21.98 -7.59
C ASP A 103 15.65 22.12 -6.30
N ARG A 104 15.42 23.36 -5.86
CA ARG A 104 14.69 23.69 -4.62
C ARG A 104 13.20 23.91 -4.84
N ASP A 105 12.75 24.04 -6.11
CA ASP A 105 11.37 24.42 -6.45
C ASP A 105 10.41 23.23 -6.64
N ILE A 106 10.82 22.01 -6.26
CA ILE A 106 9.98 20.83 -6.36
C ILE A 106 8.80 20.93 -5.38
N ARG A 107 7.63 21.27 -5.89
CA ARG A 107 6.41 21.43 -5.09
C ARG A 107 5.75 20.09 -4.79
N ARG A 108 5.33 19.92 -3.52
CA ARG A 108 4.59 18.75 -3.11
C ARG A 108 3.21 18.73 -3.78
N VAL A 109 2.91 17.62 -4.44
CA VAL A 109 1.59 17.39 -5.04
C VAL A 109 0.63 16.89 -3.96
N GLN A 110 -0.45 17.63 -3.75
CA GLN A 110 -1.53 17.15 -2.88
C GLN A 110 -2.27 16.00 -3.57
N SER A 111 -2.57 14.96 -2.81
CA SER A 111 -3.35 13.83 -3.32
C SER A 111 -4.82 14.21 -3.32
N SER A 112 -5.42 14.28 -4.49
CA SER A 112 -6.88 14.40 -4.66
C SER A 112 -7.59 13.04 -4.64
N PHE A 113 -6.87 11.98 -4.28
CA PHE A 113 -7.44 10.65 -4.30
C PHE A 113 -8.46 10.45 -3.17
N VAL A 114 -9.70 10.15 -3.54
CA VAL A 114 -10.77 9.71 -2.64
C VAL A 114 -10.94 8.20 -2.84
N PRO A 115 -10.84 7.38 -1.76
CA PRO A 115 -11.08 5.95 -1.87
C PRO A 115 -12.56 5.66 -2.15
N TYR A 116 -12.82 4.57 -2.85
CA TYR A 116 -14.18 4.06 -3.02
C TYR A 116 -14.61 3.37 -1.73
N ILE A 117 -15.75 3.78 -1.17
CA ILE A 117 -16.34 3.13 0.00
C ILE A 117 -17.53 2.30 -0.48
N PHE A 118 -17.39 0.97 -0.35
CA PHE A 118 -18.46 0.04 -0.72
C PHE A 118 -19.62 0.14 0.26
N SER A 119 -20.84 0.15 -0.24
CA SER A 119 -22.02 -0.05 0.60
C SER A 119 -22.08 -1.51 1.12
N HIS A 120 -22.87 -1.75 2.17
CA HIS A 120 -23.08 -3.10 2.69
C HIS A 120 -23.64 -4.06 1.62
N SER A 121 -24.57 -3.57 0.78
CA SER A 121 -25.13 -4.37 -0.33
C SER A 121 -24.10 -4.70 -1.39
N GLU A 122 -23.18 -3.79 -1.71
CA GLU A 122 -22.07 -4.05 -2.63
C GLU A 122 -21.08 -5.07 -2.04
N ILE A 123 -20.77 -5.00 -0.75
CA ILE A 123 -19.91 -6.00 -0.07
C ILE A 123 -20.56 -7.40 -0.14
N VAL A 124 -21.87 -7.50 0.06
CA VAL A 124 -22.59 -8.78 -0.06
C VAL A 124 -22.49 -9.33 -1.48
N ARG A 125 -22.78 -8.50 -2.51
CA ARG A 125 -22.66 -8.90 -3.92
C ARG A 125 -21.24 -9.28 -4.31
N LEU A 126 -20.24 -8.51 -3.84
CA LEU A 126 -18.83 -8.75 -4.09
C LEU A 126 -18.38 -10.10 -3.51
N PHE A 127 -18.81 -10.45 -2.31
CA PHE A 127 -18.49 -11.74 -1.71
C PHE A 127 -19.21 -12.90 -2.41
N ALA A 128 -20.46 -12.72 -2.80
CA ALA A 128 -21.17 -13.71 -3.60
C ALA A 128 -20.50 -13.94 -4.97
N ALA A 129 -20.05 -12.88 -5.61
CA ALA A 129 -19.31 -12.96 -6.88
C ALA A 129 -17.93 -13.65 -6.69
N ALA A 130 -17.24 -13.39 -5.58
CA ALA A 130 -15.97 -14.06 -5.28
C ALA A 130 -16.15 -15.57 -5.03
N ASP A 131 -17.25 -15.97 -4.39
CA ASP A 131 -17.62 -17.38 -4.17
C ASP A 131 -17.99 -18.08 -5.48
N GLY A 132 -18.52 -17.34 -6.45
CA GLY A 132 -18.92 -17.83 -7.78
C GLY A 132 -17.86 -17.69 -8.87
N LEU A 133 -16.61 -17.36 -8.53
CA LEU A 133 -15.55 -17.24 -9.56
C LEU A 133 -15.39 -18.55 -10.34
N PRO A 134 -15.26 -18.48 -11.68
CA PRO A 134 -15.16 -19.67 -12.50
C PRO A 134 -13.89 -20.48 -12.21
N TYR A 135 -14.05 -21.80 -12.26
CA TYR A 135 -12.92 -22.73 -12.19
C TYR A 135 -11.96 -22.47 -13.36
N THR A 136 -10.68 -22.53 -13.07
CA THR A 136 -9.63 -22.50 -14.09
C THR A 136 -8.63 -23.64 -13.85
N PRO A 137 -8.28 -24.44 -14.88
CA PRO A 137 -7.33 -25.55 -14.73
C PRO A 137 -5.96 -25.13 -14.19
N ILE A 138 -5.52 -23.91 -14.55
CA ILE A 138 -4.22 -23.34 -14.11
C ILE A 138 -4.26 -22.98 -12.63
N SER A 139 -5.42 -22.66 -12.06
CA SER A 139 -5.57 -22.30 -10.65
C SER A 139 -6.88 -22.86 -10.07
N PRO A 140 -6.94 -24.18 -9.83
CA PRO A 140 -8.17 -24.85 -9.39
C PRO A 140 -8.65 -24.39 -8.01
N GLN A 141 -7.74 -23.93 -7.16
CA GLN A 141 -8.04 -23.45 -5.81
C GLN A 141 -8.42 -21.96 -5.77
N ARG A 142 -8.43 -21.29 -6.92
CA ARG A 142 -8.62 -19.84 -7.02
C ARG A 142 -9.90 -19.33 -6.33
N VAL A 143 -10.99 -20.04 -6.47
CA VAL A 143 -12.26 -19.64 -5.85
C VAL A 143 -12.16 -19.61 -4.33
N TYR A 144 -11.53 -20.60 -3.73
CA TYR A 144 -11.33 -20.66 -2.27
C TYR A 144 -10.40 -19.56 -1.78
N VAL A 145 -9.29 -19.36 -2.49
CA VAL A 145 -8.30 -18.32 -2.17
C VAL A 145 -8.91 -16.92 -2.27
N MET A 146 -9.52 -16.56 -3.41
CA MET A 146 -10.04 -15.20 -3.62
C MET A 146 -11.23 -14.89 -2.71
N SER A 147 -12.12 -15.86 -2.53
CA SER A 147 -13.25 -15.75 -1.61
C SER A 147 -12.80 -15.41 -0.19
N LEU A 148 -11.79 -16.11 0.33
CA LEU A 148 -11.27 -15.88 1.68
C LEU A 148 -10.42 -14.61 1.74
N LEU A 149 -9.52 -14.40 0.80
CA LEU A 149 -8.63 -13.25 0.75
C LEU A 149 -9.40 -11.92 0.81
N PHE A 150 -10.43 -11.76 -0.02
CA PHE A 150 -11.22 -10.52 -0.03
C PHE A 150 -11.99 -10.31 1.28
N ARG A 151 -12.47 -11.39 1.90
CA ARG A 151 -13.09 -11.32 3.23
C ARG A 151 -12.10 -10.95 4.33
N MET A 152 -10.87 -11.45 4.28
CA MET A 152 -9.83 -11.07 5.24
C MET A 152 -9.42 -9.60 5.08
N LEU A 153 -9.30 -9.13 3.83
CA LEU A 153 -8.99 -7.72 3.55
C LEU A 153 -10.07 -6.77 4.09
N TYR A 154 -11.35 -7.14 3.97
CA TYR A 154 -12.46 -6.39 4.52
C TYR A 154 -12.64 -6.64 6.02
N GLY A 155 -12.74 -7.89 6.47
CA GLY A 155 -13.10 -8.23 7.85
C GLY A 155 -12.02 -7.92 8.89
N CYS A 156 -10.74 -7.91 8.46
CA CYS A 156 -9.60 -7.58 9.31
C CYS A 156 -8.90 -6.28 8.90
N GLY A 157 -9.36 -5.60 7.88
CA GLY A 157 -8.75 -4.37 7.39
C GLY A 157 -7.27 -4.53 6.99
N LEU A 158 -6.84 -5.70 6.54
CA LEU A 158 -5.45 -5.98 6.19
C LEU A 158 -5.00 -5.22 4.93
N ARG A 159 -3.70 -4.92 4.84
CA ARG A 159 -3.08 -4.57 3.56
C ARG A 159 -2.95 -5.85 2.72
N ILE A 160 -3.09 -5.73 1.39
CA ILE A 160 -2.95 -6.89 0.50
C ILE A 160 -1.60 -7.61 0.69
N SER A 161 -0.52 -6.86 0.87
CA SER A 161 0.80 -7.44 1.13
C SER A 161 0.88 -8.16 2.47
N GLU A 162 0.18 -7.70 3.50
CA GLU A 162 0.11 -8.38 4.79
C GLU A 162 -0.60 -9.73 4.63
N ALA A 163 -1.76 -9.74 3.99
CA ALA A 163 -2.52 -10.97 3.75
C ALA A 163 -1.76 -11.98 2.87
N LEU A 164 -1.10 -11.51 1.80
CA LEU A 164 -0.35 -12.41 0.90
C LEU A 164 0.95 -12.94 1.51
N ASN A 165 1.51 -12.26 2.50
CA ASN A 165 2.73 -12.69 3.20
C ASN A 165 2.45 -13.60 4.42
N LEU A 166 1.18 -13.83 4.78
CA LEU A 166 0.85 -14.78 5.86
C LEU A 166 1.38 -16.17 5.51
N VAL A 167 2.00 -16.81 6.49
CA VAL A 167 2.32 -18.23 6.48
C VAL A 167 1.32 -19.00 7.35
N MET A 168 1.32 -20.34 7.28
CA MET A 168 0.38 -21.17 8.05
C MET A 168 0.49 -20.92 9.56
N ALA A 169 1.71 -20.79 10.09
CA ALA A 169 1.97 -20.48 11.49
C ALA A 169 1.46 -19.10 11.95
N ASP A 170 1.14 -18.20 11.02
CA ASP A 170 0.62 -16.87 11.35
C ASP A 170 -0.90 -16.85 11.56
N VAL A 171 -1.59 -17.99 11.33
CA VAL A 171 -3.06 -18.09 11.41
C VAL A 171 -3.43 -19.07 12.50
N ASP A 172 -3.65 -18.54 13.70
CA ASP A 172 -4.13 -19.32 14.84
C ASP A 172 -5.66 -19.49 14.72
N LEU A 173 -6.08 -20.68 14.32
CA LEU A 173 -7.48 -21.02 14.13
C LEU A 173 -8.19 -21.35 15.44
N ASP A 174 -7.46 -21.72 16.49
CA ASP A 174 -8.03 -22.05 17.79
C ASP A 174 -8.39 -20.78 18.56
N GLN A 175 -7.50 -19.79 18.52
CA GLN A 175 -7.72 -18.49 19.15
C GLN A 175 -8.41 -17.47 18.22
N GLY A 176 -8.52 -17.76 16.93
CA GLY A 176 -9.05 -16.81 15.93
C GLY A 176 -8.17 -15.58 15.76
N ILE A 177 -6.85 -15.72 15.77
CA ILE A 177 -5.90 -14.60 15.73
C ILE A 177 -4.96 -14.72 14.52
N LEU A 178 -4.70 -13.58 13.87
CA LEU A 178 -3.66 -13.45 12.85
C LEU A 178 -2.44 -12.75 13.43
N TYR A 179 -1.25 -13.29 13.19
CA TYR A 179 0.04 -12.70 13.51
C TYR A 179 0.56 -11.94 12.30
N ILE A 180 0.45 -10.62 12.28
CA ILE A 180 0.94 -9.81 11.17
C ILE A 180 2.38 -9.42 11.45
N ARG A 181 3.30 -10.08 10.76
CA ARG A 181 4.75 -9.85 10.87
C ARG A 181 5.24 -8.92 9.76
N ASN A 182 6.35 -8.22 10.02
CA ASN A 182 7.05 -7.39 9.03
C ASN A 182 6.16 -6.44 8.23
N SER A 183 5.17 -5.81 8.90
CA SER A 183 4.33 -4.82 8.25
C SER A 183 5.14 -3.55 7.89
N LYS A 184 4.49 -2.56 7.28
CA LYS A 184 5.15 -1.28 6.95
C LYS A 184 5.81 -0.69 8.20
N PHE A 185 7.11 -0.38 8.14
CA PHE A 185 8.01 0.08 9.22
C PHE A 185 8.43 -1.04 10.21
N GLY A 186 8.41 -2.32 9.82
CA GLY A 186 8.86 -3.43 10.65
C GLY A 186 7.96 -3.72 11.87
N LYS A 187 6.76 -3.15 11.93
CA LYS A 187 5.83 -3.34 13.05
C LYS A 187 5.12 -4.68 12.94
N GLU A 188 4.93 -5.31 14.09
CA GLU A 188 4.14 -6.53 14.25
C GLU A 188 2.86 -6.23 15.04
N ARG A 189 1.81 -6.99 14.80
CA ARG A 189 0.57 -6.89 15.56
C ARG A 189 -0.26 -8.16 15.49
N LEU A 190 -1.09 -8.35 16.50
CA LEU A 190 -2.13 -9.36 16.53
C LEU A 190 -3.43 -8.76 15.97
N VAL A 191 -4.12 -9.52 15.16
CA VAL A 191 -5.39 -9.13 14.55
C VAL A 191 -6.43 -10.20 14.84
N PRO A 192 -7.31 -10.02 15.85
CA PRO A 192 -8.41 -10.94 16.11
C PRO A 192 -9.37 -11.00 14.91
N MET A 193 -9.79 -12.21 14.58
CA MET A 193 -10.82 -12.49 13.58
C MET A 193 -12.19 -12.68 14.23
N SER A 194 -13.25 -12.41 13.50
CA SER A 194 -14.58 -12.85 13.90
C SER A 194 -14.70 -14.37 13.80
N GLU A 195 -15.57 -14.98 14.61
CA GLU A 195 -15.85 -16.43 14.58
C GLU A 195 -16.21 -16.92 13.16
N SER A 196 -17.03 -16.15 12.45
CA SER A 196 -17.41 -16.48 11.06
C SER A 196 -16.23 -16.47 10.08
N LEU A 197 -15.25 -15.58 10.28
CA LEU A 197 -14.05 -15.53 9.45
C LEU A 197 -13.09 -16.67 9.84
N THR A 198 -12.90 -16.94 11.12
CA THR A 198 -12.11 -18.07 11.64
C THR A 198 -12.64 -19.40 11.08
N PHE A 199 -13.96 -19.59 11.10
CA PHE A 199 -14.59 -20.77 10.51
C PHE A 199 -14.30 -20.89 9.00
N ARG A 200 -14.33 -19.79 8.25
CA ARG A 200 -13.96 -19.79 6.82
C ARG A 200 -12.49 -20.11 6.59
N CYS A 201 -11.59 -19.61 7.45
CA CYS A 201 -10.18 -19.98 7.42
C CYS A 201 -9.98 -21.48 7.66
N SER A 202 -10.68 -22.07 8.66
CA SER A 202 -10.63 -23.50 8.96
C SER A 202 -11.13 -24.34 7.77
N ARG A 203 -12.23 -23.94 7.13
CA ARG A 203 -12.71 -24.60 5.91
C ARG A 203 -11.71 -24.50 4.75
N TYR A 204 -11.07 -23.33 4.58
CA TYR A 204 -10.03 -23.14 3.58
C TYR A 204 -8.87 -24.11 3.81
N VAL A 205 -8.34 -24.16 5.02
CA VAL A 205 -7.24 -25.06 5.38
C VAL A 205 -7.64 -26.52 5.17
N SER A 206 -8.86 -26.91 5.53
CA SER A 206 -9.37 -28.26 5.31
C SER A 206 -9.44 -28.64 3.84
N ASN A 207 -9.78 -27.72 2.97
CA ASN A 207 -9.93 -27.98 1.52
C ASN A 207 -8.62 -27.89 0.74
N VAL A 208 -7.69 -27.02 1.17
CA VAL A 208 -6.52 -26.67 0.36
C VAL A 208 -5.21 -26.92 1.09
N GLY A 209 -5.20 -27.20 2.40
CA GLY A 209 -3.98 -27.06 3.18
C GLY A 209 -3.69 -28.02 4.32
N LYS A 210 -4.42 -29.12 4.48
CA LYS A 210 -4.33 -30.03 5.67
C LYS A 210 -2.92 -30.55 6.03
N HIS A 211 -1.96 -30.51 5.12
CA HIS A 211 -0.60 -31.08 5.34
C HIS A 211 0.50 -30.05 5.04
N ARG A 212 0.21 -28.76 5.15
CA ARG A 212 1.18 -27.71 4.89
C ARG A 212 2.07 -27.47 6.10
N LYS A 213 3.36 -27.22 5.84
CA LYS A 213 4.31 -26.84 6.89
C LYS A 213 4.03 -25.42 7.36
N ASP A 214 4.45 -25.09 8.56
CA ASP A 214 4.23 -23.78 9.20
C ASP A 214 4.77 -22.60 8.38
N GLU A 215 5.89 -22.80 7.66
CA GLU A 215 6.53 -21.77 6.87
C GLU A 215 5.89 -21.59 5.48
N THR A 216 4.94 -22.45 5.08
CA THR A 216 4.32 -22.31 3.76
C THR A 216 3.35 -21.12 3.72
N ALA A 217 3.28 -20.46 2.57
CA ALA A 217 2.32 -19.38 2.37
C ALA A 217 0.89 -19.84 2.71
N PHE A 218 0.16 -19.05 3.48
CA PHE A 218 -1.24 -19.34 3.77
C PHE A 218 -2.06 -19.32 2.48
N PHE A 219 -1.92 -18.26 1.68
CA PHE A 219 -2.47 -18.19 0.32
C PHE A 219 -1.39 -18.56 -0.69
N GLN A 220 -1.41 -19.78 -1.21
CA GLN A 220 -0.42 -20.22 -2.19
C GLN A 220 -1.06 -20.62 -3.52
N THR A 221 -0.28 -20.45 -4.59
CA THR A 221 -0.57 -20.97 -5.92
C THR A 221 -0.55 -22.51 -5.91
N PRO A 222 -1.05 -23.20 -6.96
CA PRO A 222 -0.91 -24.65 -7.10
C PRO A 222 0.54 -25.14 -7.05
N TYR A 223 1.50 -24.25 -7.27
CA TYR A 223 2.94 -24.55 -7.27
C TYR A 223 3.61 -24.29 -5.90
N GLY A 224 2.84 -23.92 -4.86
CA GLY A 224 3.35 -23.65 -3.52
C GLY A 224 3.91 -22.24 -3.31
N GLU A 225 3.85 -21.37 -4.32
CA GLU A 225 4.39 -20.01 -4.29
C GLU A 225 3.35 -19.00 -3.81
N HIS A 226 3.82 -17.80 -3.40
CA HIS A 226 2.94 -16.67 -3.15
C HIS A 226 2.25 -16.18 -4.44
N TYR A 227 1.01 -15.75 -4.33
CA TYR A 227 0.31 -15.14 -5.46
C TYR A 227 0.98 -13.84 -5.90
N ALA A 228 1.24 -13.71 -7.19
CA ALA A 228 1.69 -12.45 -7.77
C ALA A 228 0.56 -11.39 -7.68
N PRO A 229 0.88 -10.13 -7.36
CA PRO A 229 -0.13 -9.07 -7.28
C PRO A 229 -0.99 -8.91 -8.54
N GLY A 230 -0.41 -9.14 -9.72
CA GLY A 230 -1.12 -9.10 -11.01
C GLY A 230 -2.28 -10.09 -11.10
N THR A 231 -2.07 -11.33 -10.60
CA THR A 231 -3.11 -12.37 -10.57
C THR A 231 -4.28 -11.97 -9.68
N ILE A 232 -3.98 -11.39 -8.51
CA ILE A 232 -5.02 -10.90 -7.60
C ILE A 232 -5.79 -9.73 -8.21
N HIS A 233 -5.12 -8.79 -8.87
CA HIS A 233 -5.78 -7.68 -9.56
C HIS A 233 -6.66 -8.14 -10.72
N TYR A 234 -6.27 -9.19 -11.42
CA TYR A 234 -7.11 -9.78 -12.47
C TYR A 234 -8.38 -10.41 -11.85
N ALA A 235 -8.23 -11.23 -10.81
CA ALA A 235 -9.37 -11.83 -10.09
C ALA A 235 -10.29 -10.76 -9.51
N TRP A 236 -9.74 -9.68 -8.95
CA TRP A 236 -10.49 -8.53 -8.44
C TRP A 236 -11.41 -7.91 -9.50
N ARG A 237 -10.86 -7.62 -10.69
CA ARG A 237 -11.65 -7.06 -11.79
C ARG A 237 -12.78 -7.97 -12.22
N GLN A 238 -12.55 -9.29 -12.29
CA GLN A 238 -13.59 -10.26 -12.57
C GLN A 238 -14.66 -10.27 -11.49
N THR A 239 -14.25 -10.22 -10.21
CA THR A 239 -15.19 -10.18 -9.07
C THR A 239 -16.06 -8.92 -9.13
N LEU A 240 -15.48 -7.75 -9.40
CA LEU A 240 -16.25 -6.51 -9.57
C LEU A 240 -17.27 -6.63 -10.71
N TYR A 241 -16.85 -7.15 -11.86
CA TYR A 241 -17.73 -7.37 -13.01
C TYR A 241 -18.90 -8.29 -12.65
N CYS A 242 -18.64 -9.44 -12.06
CA CYS A 242 -19.68 -10.39 -11.63
C CYS A 242 -20.60 -9.81 -10.55
N ALA A 243 -20.08 -8.92 -9.69
CA ALA A 243 -20.87 -8.22 -8.67
C ALA A 243 -21.74 -7.07 -9.23
N GLY A 244 -21.63 -6.75 -10.52
CA GLY A 244 -22.29 -5.59 -11.12
C GLY A 244 -21.76 -4.25 -10.61
N ILE A 245 -20.47 -4.20 -10.23
CA ILE A 245 -19.79 -2.99 -9.75
C ILE A 245 -18.85 -2.47 -10.82
N SER A 246 -19.08 -1.25 -11.29
CA SER A 246 -18.27 -0.67 -12.36
C SER A 246 -16.81 -0.49 -11.94
N TYR A 247 -15.89 -0.99 -12.76
CA TYR A 247 -14.46 -0.75 -12.57
C TYR A 247 -14.04 0.71 -12.87
N GLY A 248 -14.83 1.44 -13.66
CA GLY A 248 -14.57 2.86 -13.98
C GLY A 248 -13.31 3.15 -14.79
N GLY A 249 -12.51 2.12 -15.13
CA GLY A 249 -11.24 2.29 -15.85
C GLY A 249 -10.00 2.41 -14.96
N LYS A 250 -8.82 2.44 -15.58
CA LYS A 250 -7.54 2.51 -14.88
C LYS A 250 -7.45 3.79 -14.01
N GLY A 251 -7.31 3.61 -12.70
CA GLY A 251 -7.15 4.72 -11.75
C GLY A 251 -8.43 5.42 -11.31
N LYS A 252 -9.60 5.00 -11.79
CA LYS A 252 -10.91 5.63 -11.48
C LYS A 252 -11.86 4.73 -10.70
N GLY A 253 -11.71 3.42 -10.78
CA GLY A 253 -12.63 2.46 -10.16
C GLY A 253 -12.18 1.93 -8.80
N PRO A 254 -13.03 1.09 -8.19
CA PRO A 254 -12.74 0.47 -6.91
C PRO A 254 -11.45 -0.38 -6.96
N ARG A 255 -10.58 -0.20 -5.98
CA ARG A 255 -9.32 -0.94 -5.84
C ARG A 255 -9.44 -1.96 -4.72
N ILE A 256 -8.63 -2.99 -4.74
CA ILE A 256 -8.57 -3.99 -3.66
C ILE A 256 -8.33 -3.32 -2.29
N HIS A 257 -7.50 -2.28 -2.25
CA HIS A 257 -7.20 -1.56 -1.01
C HIS A 257 -8.41 -0.80 -0.45
N ASP A 258 -9.41 -0.53 -1.27
CA ASP A 258 -10.63 0.14 -0.84
C ASP A 258 -11.51 -0.74 0.07
N LEU A 259 -11.31 -2.08 0.05
CA LEU A 259 -11.90 -2.98 1.07
C LEU A 259 -11.43 -2.61 2.49
N ARG A 260 -10.16 -2.28 2.65
CA ARG A 260 -9.61 -1.84 3.94
C ARG A 260 -10.12 -0.46 4.33
N HIS A 261 -10.29 0.46 3.38
CA HIS A 261 -10.91 1.76 3.62
C HIS A 261 -12.37 1.59 4.06
N THR A 262 -13.11 0.72 3.36
CA THR A 262 -14.50 0.39 3.69
C THR A 262 -14.62 -0.24 5.07
N PHE A 263 -13.73 -1.16 5.46
CA PHE A 263 -13.70 -1.71 6.81
C PHE A 263 -13.63 -0.62 7.87
N ALA A 264 -12.69 0.33 7.73
CA ALA A 264 -12.53 1.41 8.69
C ALA A 264 -13.77 2.29 8.79
N VAL A 265 -14.35 2.67 7.64
CA VAL A 265 -15.56 3.50 7.58
C VAL A 265 -16.76 2.77 8.18
N HIS A 266 -16.96 1.49 7.88
CA HIS A 266 -18.05 0.69 8.47
C HIS A 266 -17.88 0.47 9.97
N CYS A 267 -16.65 0.33 10.48
CA CYS A 267 -16.39 0.30 11.92
C CYS A 267 -16.80 1.60 12.60
N LEU A 268 -16.40 2.74 12.02
CA LEU A 268 -16.76 4.06 12.55
C LEU A 268 -18.27 4.30 12.50
N GLN A 269 -18.90 3.96 11.38
CA GLN A 269 -20.37 4.03 11.24
C GLN A 269 -21.06 3.25 12.34
N LYS A 270 -20.69 1.99 12.53
CA LYS A 270 -21.28 1.13 13.56
C LYS A 270 -21.12 1.70 14.98
N TRP A 271 -19.96 2.30 15.28
CA TRP A 271 -19.73 2.91 16.59
C TRP A 271 -20.55 4.17 16.80
N VAL A 272 -20.69 5.02 15.78
CA VAL A 272 -21.57 6.20 15.86
C VAL A 272 -23.02 5.80 16.05
N GLU A 273 -23.51 4.82 15.27
CA GLU A 273 -24.89 4.31 15.40
C GLU A 273 -25.16 3.67 16.78
N ALA A 274 -24.12 3.12 17.41
CA ALA A 274 -24.18 2.57 18.77
C ALA A 274 -23.98 3.62 19.88
N GLY A 275 -23.76 4.90 19.55
CA GLY A 275 -23.50 5.96 20.53
C GLY A 275 -22.16 5.85 21.26
N GLU A 276 -21.17 5.12 20.67
CA GLU A 276 -19.85 4.91 21.26
C GLU A 276 -18.98 6.18 21.13
N ASP A 277 -18.14 6.43 22.13
CA ASP A 277 -17.14 7.51 22.07
C ASP A 277 -16.03 7.19 21.03
N LEU A 278 -16.07 7.90 19.91
CA LEU A 278 -15.10 7.74 18.84
C LEU A 278 -13.67 8.14 19.25
N ASN A 279 -13.50 9.10 20.17
CA ASN A 279 -12.18 9.49 20.66
C ASN A 279 -11.51 8.33 21.39
N ALA A 280 -12.28 7.59 22.18
CA ALA A 280 -11.82 6.39 22.87
C ALA A 280 -11.57 5.23 21.91
N LYS A 281 -12.34 5.10 20.83
CA LYS A 281 -12.26 3.96 19.89
C LYS A 281 -11.23 4.11 18.76
N LEU A 282 -10.94 5.34 18.33
CA LEU A 282 -9.99 5.61 17.23
C LEU A 282 -8.57 5.04 17.47
N PRO A 283 -7.97 5.13 18.68
CA PRO A 283 -6.69 4.52 18.95
C PRO A 283 -6.69 3.00 18.72
N TYR A 284 -7.76 2.31 19.12
CA TYR A 284 -7.91 0.86 18.90
C TYR A 284 -8.00 0.52 17.42
N LEU A 285 -8.79 1.28 16.63
CA LEU A 285 -8.85 1.09 15.18
C LEU A 285 -7.47 1.34 14.54
N SER A 286 -6.76 2.38 14.98
CA SER A 286 -5.42 2.70 14.51
C SER A 286 -4.42 1.56 14.77
N ALA A 287 -4.43 1.01 15.98
CA ALA A 287 -3.58 -0.12 16.38
C ALA A 287 -3.94 -1.39 15.59
N TYR A 288 -5.24 -1.73 15.53
CA TYR A 288 -5.76 -2.88 14.80
C TYR A 288 -5.36 -2.86 13.32
N MET A 289 -5.49 -1.71 12.67
CA MET A 289 -5.11 -1.52 11.28
C MET A 289 -3.59 -1.39 11.08
N GLY A 290 -2.79 -1.19 12.13
CA GLY A 290 -1.35 -0.98 12.04
C GLY A 290 -0.98 0.32 11.34
N HIS A 291 -1.61 1.42 11.73
CA HIS A 291 -1.24 2.76 11.29
C HIS A 291 -0.02 3.26 12.08
N ALA A 292 0.85 4.04 11.42
CA ALA A 292 2.00 4.63 12.07
C ALA A 292 1.64 5.79 13.01
N GLY A 293 0.44 6.38 12.82
CA GLY A 293 -0.08 7.47 13.62
C GLY A 293 -1.58 7.69 13.40
N LEU A 294 -2.22 8.39 14.33
CA LEU A 294 -3.66 8.67 14.32
C LEU A 294 -4.12 9.45 13.08
N SER A 295 -3.28 10.32 12.52
CA SER A 295 -3.60 11.09 11.32
C SER A 295 -4.05 10.23 10.14
N SER A 296 -3.48 9.02 10.01
CA SER A 296 -3.91 8.04 9.00
C SER A 296 -5.30 7.46 9.28
N THR A 297 -5.75 7.50 10.53
CA THR A 297 -7.09 7.02 10.93
C THR A 297 -8.10 8.16 10.89
N GLN A 298 -7.70 9.38 11.24
CA GLN A 298 -8.55 10.57 11.21
C GLN A 298 -9.14 10.87 9.82
N GLN A 299 -8.42 10.54 8.74
CA GLN A 299 -8.97 10.66 7.38
C GLN A 299 -10.27 9.87 7.18
N TYR A 300 -10.46 8.77 7.93
CA TYR A 300 -11.69 7.97 7.86
C TYR A 300 -12.90 8.65 8.49
N LEU A 301 -12.70 9.54 9.46
CA LEU A 301 -13.80 10.35 10.02
C LEU A 301 -14.44 11.20 8.92
N ARG A 302 -13.59 11.87 8.11
CA ARG A 302 -14.08 12.65 6.97
C ARG A 302 -14.79 11.75 5.95
N LEU A 303 -14.20 10.59 5.60
CA LEU A 303 -14.81 9.65 4.66
C LEU A 303 -16.13 9.08 5.18
N THR A 304 -16.26 8.86 6.50
CA THR A 304 -17.50 8.41 7.13
C THR A 304 -18.56 9.49 7.01
N ALA A 305 -18.22 10.74 7.29
CA ALA A 305 -19.13 11.87 7.14
C ALA A 305 -19.59 12.06 5.67
N GLU A 306 -18.67 11.93 4.71
CA GLU A 306 -18.99 12.03 3.28
C GLU A 306 -19.84 10.85 2.77
N ALA A 307 -19.58 9.61 3.25
CA ALA A 307 -20.32 8.42 2.84
C ALA A 307 -21.69 8.30 3.53
N PHE A 308 -21.83 8.83 4.73
CA PHE A 308 -23.02 8.73 5.56
C PHE A 308 -23.39 10.11 6.15
N PRO A 309 -23.99 11.02 5.37
CA PRO A 309 -24.27 12.39 5.81
C PRO A 309 -25.15 12.50 7.09
N HIS A 310 -26.02 11.52 7.32
CA HIS A 310 -26.85 11.46 8.52
C HIS A 310 -26.05 11.26 9.83
N ILE A 311 -24.80 10.80 9.72
CA ILE A 311 -23.89 10.62 10.85
C ILE A 311 -23.20 11.94 11.24
N VAL A 312 -23.17 12.93 10.34
CA VAL A 312 -22.47 14.21 10.57
C VAL A 312 -22.96 14.88 11.83
N SER A 313 -24.29 14.97 12.04
CA SER A 313 -24.87 15.59 13.25
C SER A 313 -24.49 14.84 14.54
N ALA A 314 -24.38 13.51 14.48
CA ALA A 314 -23.93 12.72 15.63
C ALA A 314 -22.42 12.89 15.89
N MET A 315 -21.65 13.10 14.83
CA MET A 315 -20.20 13.37 14.94
C MET A 315 -19.95 14.78 15.48
N GLU A 316 -20.71 15.78 15.05
CA GLU A 316 -20.62 17.17 15.56
C GLU A 316 -20.91 17.26 17.05
N HIS A 317 -21.82 16.44 17.58
CA HIS A 317 -22.11 16.35 18.99
C HIS A 317 -21.01 15.75 19.87
N ASN A 318 -20.19 14.85 19.26
CA ASN A 318 -19.12 14.14 19.95
C ASN A 318 -17.74 14.77 19.74
N PHE A 319 -17.61 15.70 18.82
CA PHE A 319 -16.34 16.32 18.46
C PHE A 319 -16.47 17.86 18.44
N ASP A 320 -16.03 18.51 19.49
CA ASP A 320 -15.66 19.94 19.48
C ASP A 320 -14.43 20.25 18.59
N VAL A 321 -14.11 19.36 17.63
CA VAL A 321 -12.87 19.38 16.86
C VAL A 321 -13.06 20.04 15.48
N PHE A 322 -14.28 20.26 15.04
CA PHE A 322 -14.52 21.08 13.87
C PHE A 322 -14.69 22.53 14.31
N PRO A 323 -13.75 23.44 13.95
CA PRO A 323 -13.99 24.85 14.22
C PRO A 323 -15.32 25.23 13.58
N GLY A 324 -16.25 25.69 14.42
CA GLY A 324 -17.56 26.14 13.99
C GLY A 324 -17.41 27.11 12.84
N LYS A 325 -18.38 27.14 11.93
CA LYS A 325 -18.50 28.18 10.91
C LYS A 325 -18.48 29.54 11.60
N GLY A 326 -17.33 30.19 11.67
CA GLY A 326 -17.17 31.47 12.32
C GLY A 326 -15.75 31.83 12.68
N VAL A 327 -14.81 31.72 11.74
CA VAL A 327 -13.65 32.61 11.67
C VAL A 327 -13.52 33.02 10.21
N GLU A 328 -14.15 34.09 9.83
CA GLU A 328 -13.73 34.93 8.71
C GLU A 328 -12.32 35.42 9.04
N LEU A 329 -11.35 35.05 8.21
CA LEU A 329 -10.04 35.70 8.08
C LEU A 329 -9.91 36.21 6.66
#